data_7ba0667c0e6f470c81c1a9ab0f36ae74
#
_entry.id   7ba0667c0e6f470c81c1a9ab0f36ae74
#
_cell.length_a   1.000
_cell.length_b   1.000
_cell.length_c   1.000
_cell.angle_alpha   90.00
_cell.angle_beta   90.00
_cell.angle_gamma   90.00
#
_symmetry.space_group_name_H-M   'P 1'
#
loop_
_entity.id
_entity.type
_entity.pdbx_description
1 polymer ?
#
loop_
_entity_poly.entity_id
_entity_poly.type
_entity_poly.pdbx_seq_one_letter_code
_entity_poly.pdbx_strand_id
1 'polypeptide(L)'
;IEPIETNKADRDAGKGGVVRRASFVKQFKDKFPETLVVDCGDFCQGTPYYNFFFGDVEIEMMNQIGYDAITIGNHEFDFGMENLARLYQKANFPVVCANYDVTGTELEGLVKPYTIVERGGMKIGLFGLSPKLEGLVQADKCEGITFLDPIKSAKKVIEQLREKEKCDLVVCLSHLGIEIQGISDEEVIASTSGIDLLLGGHTHTLMNEPKI
;
A
#
# COMPACT_ATOMS: atom_id res chain seq x y z
N ILE A 1 3.42 -16.00 -2.14
CA ILE A 1 3.05 -16.46 -3.50
C ILE A 1 2.32 -17.80 -3.42
N GLU A 2 2.87 -18.80 -2.78
CA GLU A 2 2.19 -20.08 -2.57
C GLU A 2 1.21 -20.01 -1.39
N PRO A 3 0.22 -20.91 -1.30
CA PRO A 3 -0.57 -21.08 -0.10
C PRO A 3 0.37 -21.42 1.07
N ILE A 4 -0.02 -21.02 2.28
CA ILE A 4 0.73 -21.38 3.48
C ILE A 4 0.68 -22.90 3.63
N GLU A 5 1.76 -23.57 3.28
CA GLU A 5 1.98 -24.99 3.52
C GLU A 5 2.69 -25.16 4.85
N THR A 6 1.94 -25.05 5.91
CA THR A 6 2.45 -25.30 7.24
C THR A 6 1.92 -26.63 7.76
N ASN A 7 2.53 -27.10 8.83
CA ASN A 7 2.07 -28.26 9.58
C ASN A 7 0.54 -28.18 9.72
N LYS A 8 -0.19 -29.27 9.45
CA LYS A 8 -1.67 -29.33 9.51
C LYS A 8 -2.29 -28.84 10.82
N ALA A 9 -1.47 -28.66 11.86
CA ALA A 9 -1.86 -28.05 13.14
C ALA A 9 -1.91 -26.51 13.12
N ASP A 10 -1.37 -25.84 12.10
CA ASP A 10 -1.43 -24.39 11.98
C ASP A 10 -2.83 -23.97 11.51
N ARG A 11 -3.45 -23.01 12.23
CA ARG A 11 -4.77 -22.45 11.88
C ARG A 11 -4.82 -21.84 10.48
N ASP A 12 -3.65 -21.44 9.94
CA ASP A 12 -3.53 -20.78 8.66
C ASP A 12 -3.03 -21.71 7.55
N ALA A 13 -2.87 -23.01 7.84
CA ALA A 13 -2.46 -24.01 6.85
C ALA A 13 -3.38 -24.03 5.63
N GLY A 14 -2.81 -23.98 4.46
CA GLY A 14 -3.51 -23.98 3.17
C GLY A 14 -4.23 -22.67 2.82
N LYS A 15 -4.11 -21.61 3.64
CA LYS A 15 -4.66 -20.29 3.32
C LYS A 15 -3.74 -19.48 2.40
N GLY A 16 -4.28 -18.44 1.78
CA GLY A 16 -3.53 -17.51 0.93
C GLY A 16 -3.13 -18.10 -0.43
N GLY A 17 -2.05 -17.57 -0.97
CA GLY A 17 -1.52 -17.91 -2.28
C GLY A 17 -1.99 -17.00 -3.41
N VAL A 18 -1.04 -16.58 -4.26
CA VAL A 18 -1.30 -15.59 -5.32
C VAL A 18 -2.28 -16.11 -6.37
N VAL A 19 -2.24 -17.41 -6.70
CA VAL A 19 -3.15 -18.00 -7.69
C VAL A 19 -4.61 -17.94 -7.22
N ARG A 20 -4.85 -18.21 -5.92
CA ARG A 20 -6.21 -18.10 -5.34
C ARG A 20 -6.64 -16.63 -5.29
N ARG A 21 -5.75 -15.72 -4.90
CA ARG A 21 -6.02 -14.28 -4.89
C ARG A 21 -6.36 -13.78 -6.30
N ALA A 22 -5.57 -14.17 -7.31
CA ALA A 22 -5.84 -13.82 -8.71
C ALA A 22 -7.20 -14.35 -9.18
N SER A 23 -7.52 -15.60 -8.85
CA SER A 23 -8.81 -16.23 -9.19
C SER A 23 -9.98 -15.52 -8.50
N PHE A 24 -9.82 -15.18 -7.22
CA PHE A 24 -10.83 -14.44 -6.45
C PHE A 24 -11.07 -13.04 -7.05
N VAL A 25 -10.00 -12.28 -7.29
CA VAL A 25 -10.08 -10.92 -7.85
C VAL A 25 -10.74 -10.97 -9.22
N LYS A 26 -10.34 -11.94 -10.07
CA LYS A 26 -10.96 -12.10 -11.39
C LYS A 26 -12.46 -12.35 -11.28
N GLN A 27 -12.89 -13.33 -10.49
CA GLN A 27 -14.32 -13.65 -10.30
C GLN A 27 -15.09 -12.46 -9.72
N PHE A 28 -14.46 -11.68 -8.82
CA PHE A 28 -15.08 -10.52 -8.22
C PHE A 28 -15.23 -9.39 -9.23
N LYS A 29 -14.20 -9.10 -10.04
CA LYS A 29 -14.26 -8.11 -11.13
C LYS A 29 -15.24 -8.53 -12.24
N ASP A 30 -15.33 -9.81 -12.56
CA ASP A 30 -16.32 -10.32 -13.53
C ASP A 30 -17.77 -10.06 -13.06
N LYS A 31 -18.01 -10.13 -11.75
CA LYS A 31 -19.31 -9.86 -11.15
C LYS A 31 -19.55 -8.37 -10.87
N PHE A 32 -18.52 -7.66 -10.51
CA PHE A 32 -18.53 -6.23 -10.15
C PHE A 32 -17.41 -5.50 -10.92
N PRO A 33 -17.67 -5.07 -12.17
CA PRO A 33 -16.62 -4.48 -13.04
C PRO A 33 -15.95 -3.25 -12.48
N GLU A 34 -16.65 -2.50 -11.61
CA GLU A 34 -16.14 -1.27 -10.98
C GLU A 34 -15.28 -1.51 -9.73
N THR A 35 -14.90 -2.76 -9.48
CA THR A 35 -14.06 -3.11 -8.32
C THR A 35 -12.67 -2.49 -8.42
N LEU A 36 -12.25 -1.80 -7.34
CA LEU A 36 -10.86 -1.39 -7.14
C LEU A 36 -10.08 -2.51 -6.44
N VAL A 37 -8.86 -2.72 -6.87
CA VAL A 37 -7.90 -3.62 -6.24
C VAL A 37 -6.69 -2.80 -5.81
N VAL A 38 -6.50 -2.69 -4.52
CA VAL A 38 -5.44 -1.87 -3.93
C VAL A 38 -4.62 -2.69 -2.92
N ASP A 39 -3.43 -2.19 -2.59
CA ASP A 39 -2.55 -2.80 -1.59
C ASP A 39 -2.05 -1.75 -0.60
N CYS A 40 -1.96 -2.14 0.66
CA CYS A 40 -1.52 -1.25 1.73
C CYS A 40 -0.05 -1.43 2.12
N GLY A 41 0.78 -1.92 1.20
CA GLY A 41 2.22 -2.11 1.40
C GLY A 41 2.60 -3.48 1.98
N ASP A 42 3.91 -3.73 2.07
CA ASP A 42 4.51 -4.99 2.46
C ASP A 42 4.13 -6.15 1.52
N PHE A 43 4.08 -5.89 0.19
CA PHE A 43 3.94 -6.95 -0.80
C PHE A 43 5.24 -7.77 -0.95
N CYS A 44 6.34 -7.21 -0.53
CA CYS A 44 7.66 -7.83 -0.46
C CYS A 44 7.79 -8.70 0.80
N GLN A 45 8.75 -9.62 0.79
CA GLN A 45 9.10 -10.52 1.88
C GLN A 45 8.16 -11.74 2.07
N GLY A 46 8.58 -12.64 2.94
CA GLY A 46 7.79 -13.77 3.45
C GLY A 46 7.86 -15.06 2.64
N THR A 47 8.50 -15.08 1.46
CA THR A 47 8.60 -16.29 0.65
C THR A 47 9.97 -16.50 0.06
N PRO A 48 10.37 -17.77 -0.28
CA PRO A 48 11.59 -18.02 -1.01
C PRO A 48 11.68 -17.27 -2.35
N TYR A 49 10.55 -17.02 -2.99
CA TYR A 49 10.51 -16.27 -4.26
C TYR A 49 11.10 -14.87 -4.10
N TYR A 50 10.71 -14.15 -3.04
CA TYR A 50 11.26 -12.83 -2.77
C TYR A 50 12.79 -12.88 -2.56
N ASN A 51 13.29 -13.88 -1.83
CA ASN A 51 14.73 -14.02 -1.57
C ASN A 51 15.54 -14.35 -2.82
N PHE A 52 14.96 -15.07 -3.80
CA PHE A 52 15.62 -15.46 -5.02
C PHE A 52 15.43 -14.47 -6.17
N PHE A 53 14.27 -13.79 -6.22
CA PHE A 53 13.88 -12.93 -7.34
C PHE A 53 13.71 -11.47 -6.95
N PHE A 54 14.02 -11.09 -5.69
CA PHE A 54 14.07 -9.71 -5.22
C PHE A 54 12.80 -8.89 -5.47
N GLY A 55 11.63 -9.55 -5.50
CA GLY A 55 10.33 -8.92 -5.71
C GLY A 55 9.83 -8.95 -7.16
N ASP A 56 10.59 -9.46 -8.11
CA ASP A 56 10.16 -9.51 -9.52
C ASP A 56 8.90 -10.33 -9.73
N VAL A 57 8.79 -11.46 -9.04
CA VAL A 57 7.62 -12.34 -9.15
C VAL A 57 6.39 -11.67 -8.53
N GLU A 58 6.56 -10.99 -7.41
CA GLU A 58 5.51 -10.26 -6.72
C GLU A 58 4.92 -9.16 -7.62
N ILE A 59 5.76 -8.30 -8.18
CA ILE A 59 5.32 -7.22 -9.10
C ILE A 59 4.64 -7.77 -10.35
N GLU A 60 5.20 -8.82 -10.96
CA GLU A 60 4.60 -9.44 -12.15
C GLU A 60 3.20 -10.00 -11.84
N MET A 61 3.05 -10.67 -10.69
CA MET A 61 1.75 -11.19 -10.28
C MET A 61 0.76 -10.05 -9.97
N MET A 62 1.20 -8.96 -9.35
CA MET A 62 0.36 -7.79 -9.09
C MET A 62 -0.09 -7.13 -10.39
N ASN A 63 0.80 -7.01 -11.38
CA ASN A 63 0.47 -6.53 -12.73
C ASN A 63 -0.60 -7.40 -13.39
N GLN A 64 -0.47 -8.74 -13.33
CA GLN A 64 -1.42 -9.67 -13.91
C GLN A 64 -2.79 -9.70 -13.19
N ILE A 65 -2.80 -9.51 -11.87
CA ILE A 65 -4.03 -9.39 -11.07
C ILE A 65 -4.76 -8.08 -11.40
N GLY A 66 -4.02 -7.05 -11.80
CA GLY A 66 -4.55 -5.75 -12.18
C GLY A 66 -4.87 -4.90 -10.95
N TYR A 67 -3.84 -4.61 -10.15
CA TYR A 67 -3.94 -3.63 -9.08
C TYR A 67 -4.15 -2.22 -9.64
N ASP A 68 -4.91 -1.40 -8.93
CA ASP A 68 -5.24 -0.03 -9.32
C ASP A 68 -4.34 1.00 -8.63
N ALA A 69 -3.83 0.70 -7.43
CA ALA A 69 -2.82 1.49 -6.73
C ALA A 69 -2.26 0.69 -5.54
N ILE A 70 -1.06 1.08 -5.08
CA ILE A 70 -0.47 0.57 -3.83
C ILE A 70 0.12 1.71 -3.00
N THR A 71 0.28 1.49 -1.68
CA THR A 71 1.17 2.31 -0.86
C THR A 71 2.47 1.58 -0.53
N ILE A 72 3.37 2.20 0.22
CA ILE A 72 4.67 1.66 0.56
C ILE A 72 4.64 1.18 2.02
N GLY A 73 5.06 -0.06 2.28
CA GLY A 73 5.37 -0.54 3.61
C GLY A 73 6.86 -0.46 3.93
N ASN A 74 7.27 -1.04 5.03
CA ASN A 74 8.68 -1.05 5.42
C ASN A 74 9.48 -2.17 4.73
N HIS A 75 8.85 -3.29 4.42
CA HIS A 75 9.53 -4.42 3.78
C HIS A 75 9.84 -4.23 2.30
N GLU A 76 9.28 -3.23 1.64
CA GLU A 76 9.67 -2.83 0.30
C GLU A 76 11.16 -2.43 0.23
N PHE A 77 11.72 -1.94 1.35
CA PHE A 77 13.11 -1.50 1.45
C PHE A 77 14.11 -2.62 1.78
N ASP A 78 13.68 -3.85 2.00
CA ASP A 78 14.56 -4.95 2.47
C ASP A 78 15.79 -5.20 1.58
N PHE A 79 15.69 -4.99 0.27
CA PHE A 79 16.79 -5.06 -0.68
C PHE A 79 17.31 -3.69 -1.16
N GLY A 80 16.95 -2.62 -0.44
CA GLY A 80 17.40 -1.25 -0.71
C GLY A 80 16.63 -0.53 -1.80
N MET A 81 16.90 0.78 -1.91
CA MET A 81 16.15 1.68 -2.79
C MET A 81 16.35 1.44 -4.28
N GLU A 82 17.55 1.08 -4.71
CA GLU A 82 17.83 0.76 -6.11
C GLU A 82 16.97 -0.42 -6.59
N ASN A 83 16.85 -1.48 -5.76
CA ASN A 83 15.98 -2.60 -6.07
C ASN A 83 14.52 -2.20 -6.07
N LEU A 84 14.10 -1.39 -5.11
CA LEU A 84 12.72 -0.91 -5.03
C LEU A 84 12.35 -0.04 -6.23
N ALA A 85 13.20 0.87 -6.64
CA ALA A 85 13.01 1.68 -7.84
C ALA A 85 12.88 0.81 -9.10
N ARG A 86 13.71 -0.21 -9.23
CA ARG A 86 13.66 -1.18 -10.32
C ARG A 86 12.31 -1.92 -10.37
N LEU A 87 11.77 -2.29 -9.21
CA LEU A 87 10.46 -2.93 -9.12
C LEU A 87 9.34 -1.95 -9.52
N TYR A 88 9.36 -0.73 -9.01
CA TYR A 88 8.33 0.27 -9.32
C TYR A 88 8.33 0.71 -10.78
N GLN A 89 9.48 0.68 -11.47
CA GLN A 89 9.55 0.89 -12.91
C GLN A 89 8.84 -0.20 -13.72
N LYS A 90 8.69 -1.42 -13.17
CA LYS A 90 7.96 -2.54 -13.80
C LYS A 90 6.47 -2.55 -13.43
N ALA A 91 6.06 -1.82 -12.41
CA ALA A 91 4.67 -1.78 -11.97
C ALA A 91 3.79 -1.08 -13.01
N ASN A 92 2.64 -1.69 -13.34
CA ASN A 92 1.62 -1.12 -14.24
C ASN A 92 0.57 -0.30 -13.48
N PHE A 93 0.81 -0.03 -12.21
CA PHE A 93 -0.07 0.69 -11.30
C PHE A 93 0.73 1.76 -10.54
N PRO A 94 0.08 2.85 -10.13
CA PRO A 94 0.74 3.90 -9.36
C PRO A 94 1.09 3.44 -7.94
N VAL A 95 2.23 3.91 -7.46
CA VAL A 95 2.66 3.83 -6.05
C VAL A 95 2.42 5.17 -5.40
N VAL A 96 1.67 5.19 -4.30
CA VAL A 96 1.31 6.43 -3.61
C VAL A 96 1.84 6.46 -2.18
N CYS A 97 2.47 7.58 -1.81
CA CYS A 97 2.89 7.87 -0.44
C CYS A 97 2.96 9.38 -0.24
N ALA A 98 2.15 9.93 0.64
CA ALA A 98 2.06 11.37 0.85
C ALA A 98 3.05 11.89 1.90
N ASN A 99 3.56 11.01 2.76
CA ASN A 99 4.40 11.40 3.88
C ASN A 99 5.87 10.95 3.76
N TYR A 100 6.30 10.55 2.56
CA TYR A 100 7.72 10.44 2.21
C TYR A 100 8.09 11.50 1.18
N ASP A 101 9.07 12.34 1.50
CA ASP A 101 9.75 13.13 0.49
C ASP A 101 10.90 12.30 -0.07
N VAL A 102 10.76 11.92 -1.31
CA VAL A 102 11.71 11.06 -2.05
C VAL A 102 12.56 11.86 -3.04
N THR A 103 12.53 13.19 -2.96
CA THR A 103 13.29 14.08 -3.84
C THR A 103 14.80 13.79 -3.75
N GLY A 104 15.44 13.63 -4.89
CA GLY A 104 16.88 13.29 -4.98
C GLY A 104 17.23 11.84 -4.70
N THR A 105 16.22 10.96 -4.54
CA THR A 105 16.42 9.51 -4.39
C THR A 105 16.05 8.76 -5.69
N GLU A 106 16.33 7.46 -5.73
CA GLU A 106 15.97 6.57 -6.85
C GLU A 106 14.44 6.44 -7.03
N LEU A 107 13.66 6.83 -6.02
CA LEU A 107 12.19 6.79 -6.06
C LEU A 107 11.57 8.08 -6.61
N GLU A 108 12.36 9.10 -6.89
CA GLU A 108 11.87 10.36 -7.45
C GLU A 108 11.15 10.12 -8.78
N GLY A 109 9.92 10.62 -8.89
CA GLY A 109 9.07 10.44 -10.06
C GLY A 109 8.32 9.10 -10.13
N LEU A 110 8.74 8.08 -9.36
CA LEU A 110 8.07 6.78 -9.26
C LEU A 110 6.97 6.77 -8.20
N VAL A 111 7.19 7.48 -7.10
CA VAL A 111 6.23 7.60 -5.98
C VAL A 111 5.52 8.94 -6.08
N LYS A 112 4.21 8.93 -5.94
CA LYS A 112 3.36 10.13 -5.99
C LYS A 112 2.63 10.30 -4.65
N PRO A 113 2.27 11.52 -4.25
CA PRO A 113 1.50 11.69 -3.01
C PRO A 113 0.09 11.08 -3.09
N TYR A 114 -0.51 11.06 -4.29
CA TYR A 114 -1.83 10.50 -4.56
C TYR A 114 -1.99 10.12 -6.03
N THR A 115 -3.03 9.38 -6.33
CA THR A 115 -3.53 9.13 -7.69
C THR A 115 -5.05 9.26 -7.72
N ILE A 116 -5.61 9.36 -8.92
CA ILE A 116 -7.06 9.45 -9.11
C ILE A 116 -7.47 8.35 -10.09
N VAL A 117 -8.53 7.65 -9.75
CA VAL A 117 -9.16 6.64 -10.60
C VAL A 117 -10.63 6.95 -10.76
N GLU A 118 -11.20 6.59 -11.90
CA GLU A 118 -12.63 6.70 -12.16
C GLU A 118 -13.26 5.32 -12.17
N ARG A 119 -14.30 5.13 -11.37
CA ARG A 119 -15.06 3.88 -11.28
C ARG A 119 -16.55 4.19 -11.04
N GLY A 120 -17.43 3.54 -11.81
CA GLY A 120 -18.87 3.71 -11.67
C GLY A 120 -19.35 5.16 -11.82
N GLY A 121 -18.63 5.97 -12.59
CA GLY A 121 -18.92 7.41 -12.76
C GLY A 121 -18.48 8.29 -11.58
N MET A 122 -17.78 7.73 -10.59
CA MET A 122 -17.21 8.47 -9.46
C MET A 122 -15.72 8.71 -9.65
N LYS A 123 -15.25 9.89 -9.26
CA LYS A 123 -13.85 10.27 -9.20
C LYS A 123 -13.31 9.97 -7.82
N ILE A 124 -12.41 8.99 -7.72
CA ILE A 124 -11.89 8.45 -6.47
C ILE A 124 -10.42 8.85 -6.32
N GLY A 125 -10.11 9.61 -5.27
CA GLY A 125 -8.74 9.95 -4.90
C GLY A 125 -8.16 8.88 -3.98
N LEU A 126 -7.00 8.32 -4.34
CA LEU A 126 -6.26 7.35 -3.54
C LEU A 126 -4.95 7.98 -3.10
N PHE A 127 -4.65 7.98 -1.81
CA PHE A 127 -3.36 8.46 -1.29
C PHE A 127 -2.78 7.47 -0.28
N GLY A 128 -1.47 7.49 -0.10
CA GLY A 128 -0.76 6.57 0.78
C GLY A 128 -0.19 7.25 2.01
N LEU A 129 -0.12 6.51 3.11
CA LEU A 129 0.65 6.86 4.32
C LEU A 129 1.51 5.67 4.73
N SER A 130 2.76 5.95 5.09
CA SER A 130 3.76 4.93 5.41
C SER A 130 4.41 5.22 6.76
N PRO A 131 4.94 4.21 7.46
CA PRO A 131 5.52 4.37 8.78
C PRO A 131 6.86 5.09 8.74
N LYS A 132 7.32 5.59 9.88
CA LYS A 132 8.70 6.06 10.04
C LYS A 132 9.65 4.87 9.89
N LEU A 133 10.60 4.95 8.96
CA LEU A 133 11.51 3.83 8.66
C LEU A 133 12.60 3.61 9.72
N GLU A 134 12.89 4.64 10.53
CA GLU A 134 13.86 4.53 11.62
C GLU A 134 13.46 3.43 12.62
N GLY A 135 14.34 2.46 12.81
CA GLY A 135 14.08 1.30 13.66
C GLY A 135 13.37 0.12 12.98
N LEU A 136 12.78 0.33 11.79
CA LEU A 136 12.15 -0.72 10.99
C LEU A 136 13.06 -1.17 9.85
N VAL A 137 13.80 -0.25 9.26
CA VAL A 137 14.65 -0.47 8.08
C VAL A 137 16.08 -0.03 8.41
N GLN A 138 17.08 -0.73 7.87
CA GLN A 138 18.48 -0.31 7.97
C GLN A 138 18.68 1.03 7.23
N ALA A 139 19.40 1.96 7.85
CA ALA A 139 19.51 3.34 7.37
C ALA A 139 20.07 3.45 5.93
N ASP A 140 21.02 2.60 5.58
CA ASP A 140 21.64 2.55 4.25
C ASP A 140 20.66 2.08 3.15
N LYS A 141 19.57 1.42 3.51
CA LYS A 141 18.54 0.94 2.57
C LYS A 141 17.46 1.96 2.24
N CYS A 142 17.37 3.04 3.00
CA CYS A 142 16.38 4.10 2.83
C CYS A 142 17.00 5.51 2.91
N GLU A 143 18.30 5.62 2.58
CA GLU A 143 19.04 6.89 2.64
C GLU A 143 18.42 7.95 1.70
N GLY A 144 18.30 9.18 2.18
CA GLY A 144 17.75 10.30 1.42
C GLY A 144 16.24 10.47 1.55
N ILE A 145 15.48 9.49 2.04
CA ILE A 145 14.05 9.67 2.30
C ILE A 145 13.85 10.55 3.53
N THR A 146 13.06 11.62 3.37
CA THR A 146 12.62 12.43 4.50
C THR A 146 11.21 12.03 4.91
N PHE A 147 11.07 11.57 6.17
CA PHE A 147 9.77 11.28 6.76
C PHE A 147 9.05 12.58 7.13
N LEU A 148 7.87 12.78 6.60
CA LEU A 148 6.98 13.90 6.90
C LEU A 148 5.91 13.46 7.90
N ASP A 149 5.36 14.41 8.65
CA ASP A 149 4.25 14.16 9.56
C ASP A 149 3.03 13.61 8.81
N PRO A 150 2.55 12.39 9.11
CA PRO A 150 1.45 11.75 8.39
C PRO A 150 0.14 12.54 8.45
N ILE A 151 -0.17 13.16 9.59
CA ILE A 151 -1.43 13.93 9.76
C ILE A 151 -1.38 15.20 8.89
N LYS A 152 -0.26 15.92 8.89
CA LYS A 152 -0.10 17.11 8.05
C LYS A 152 -0.13 16.76 6.57
N SER A 153 0.53 15.68 6.20
CA SER A 153 0.55 15.17 4.82
C SER A 153 -0.84 14.75 4.37
N ALA A 154 -1.59 14.02 5.20
CA ALA A 154 -2.96 13.64 4.94
C ALA A 154 -3.86 14.87 4.72
N LYS A 155 -3.82 15.86 5.63
CA LYS A 155 -4.61 17.10 5.51
C LYS A 155 -4.35 17.82 4.18
N LYS A 156 -3.08 17.94 3.78
CA LYS A 156 -2.69 18.59 2.53
C LYS A 156 -3.23 17.86 1.30
N VAL A 157 -3.14 16.52 1.31
CA VAL A 157 -3.62 15.72 0.18
C VAL A 157 -5.14 15.70 0.12
N ILE A 158 -5.82 15.59 1.27
CA ILE A 158 -7.30 15.65 1.34
C ILE A 158 -7.80 16.98 0.78
N GLU A 159 -7.21 18.11 1.17
CA GLU A 159 -7.54 19.43 0.62
C GLU A 159 -7.36 19.45 -0.90
N GLN A 160 -6.23 18.93 -1.41
CA GLN A 160 -5.98 18.83 -2.84
C GLN A 160 -7.07 18.00 -3.55
N LEU A 161 -7.35 16.79 -3.05
CA LEU A 161 -8.31 15.87 -3.65
C LEU A 161 -9.74 16.41 -3.60
N ARG A 162 -10.16 17.02 -2.48
CA ARG A 162 -11.51 17.55 -2.33
C ARG A 162 -11.71 18.87 -3.04
N GLU A 163 -10.79 19.82 -2.83
CA GLU A 163 -11.01 21.21 -3.26
C GLU A 163 -10.58 21.46 -4.70
N LYS A 164 -9.46 20.87 -5.14
CA LYS A 164 -8.93 21.12 -6.48
C LYS A 164 -9.32 20.03 -7.46
N GLU A 165 -9.12 18.76 -7.07
CA GLU A 165 -9.43 17.63 -7.92
C GLU A 165 -10.92 17.31 -7.96
N LYS A 166 -11.70 17.75 -6.95
CA LYS A 166 -13.15 17.50 -6.84
C LYS A 166 -13.49 16.00 -6.82
N CYS A 167 -12.72 15.21 -6.08
CA CYS A 167 -12.98 13.80 -5.92
C CYS A 167 -14.27 13.56 -5.11
N ASP A 168 -15.10 12.63 -5.59
CA ASP A 168 -16.33 12.20 -4.92
C ASP A 168 -16.00 11.37 -3.67
N LEU A 169 -14.98 10.51 -3.77
CA LEU A 169 -14.47 9.70 -2.67
C LEU A 169 -12.96 9.92 -2.48
N VAL A 170 -12.52 9.88 -1.23
CA VAL A 170 -11.09 9.91 -0.84
C VAL A 170 -10.80 8.70 0.02
N VAL A 171 -9.89 7.85 -0.47
CA VAL A 171 -9.46 6.62 0.18
C VAL A 171 -8.00 6.73 0.59
N CYS A 172 -7.71 6.42 1.84
CA CYS A 172 -6.35 6.34 2.38
C CYS A 172 -5.89 4.88 2.37
N LEU A 173 -4.75 4.61 1.72
CA LEU A 173 -4.02 3.35 1.82
C LEU A 173 -2.94 3.53 2.88
N SER A 174 -3.12 2.97 4.05
CA SER A 174 -2.22 3.19 5.16
C SER A 174 -1.37 1.97 5.48
N HIS A 175 -0.09 2.21 5.73
CA HIS A 175 0.82 1.25 6.34
C HIS A 175 1.30 1.73 7.72
N LEU A 176 0.57 2.64 8.36
CA LEU A 176 0.94 3.11 9.71
C LEU A 176 0.67 2.06 10.77
N GLY A 177 -0.50 1.42 10.70
CA GLY A 177 -0.95 0.42 11.65
C GLY A 177 -1.88 0.96 12.74
N ILE A 178 -2.44 0.03 13.52
CA ILE A 178 -3.39 0.28 14.60
C ILE A 178 -2.71 -0.02 15.94
N GLU A 179 -3.04 0.77 16.98
CA GLU A 179 -2.54 0.57 18.36
C GLU A 179 -1.00 0.51 18.46
N ILE A 180 -0.31 1.34 17.70
CA ILE A 180 1.16 1.45 17.71
C ILE A 180 1.62 2.64 18.55
N GLN A 181 2.93 2.65 18.88
CA GLN A 181 3.57 3.86 19.40
C GLN A 181 3.85 4.83 18.26
N GLY A 182 3.36 6.07 18.37
CA GLY A 182 3.46 7.09 17.34
C GLY A 182 2.13 7.34 16.66
N ILE A 183 2.14 7.93 15.46
CA ILE A 183 0.94 8.26 14.71
C ILE A 183 0.37 7.00 14.07
N SER A 184 -0.78 6.56 14.57
CA SER A 184 -1.53 5.40 14.09
C SER A 184 -2.62 5.80 13.09
N ASP A 185 -3.23 4.79 12.45
CA ASP A 185 -4.40 4.98 11.59
C ASP A 185 -5.54 5.68 12.34
N GLU A 186 -5.74 5.34 13.61
CA GLU A 186 -6.76 5.92 14.48
C GLU A 186 -6.50 7.40 14.75
N GLU A 187 -5.25 7.79 14.97
CA GLU A 187 -4.87 9.20 15.16
C GLU A 187 -5.04 10.02 13.88
N VAL A 188 -4.74 9.43 12.72
CA VAL A 188 -4.99 10.07 11.42
C VAL A 188 -6.48 10.33 11.24
N ILE A 189 -7.35 9.34 11.47
CA ILE A 189 -8.80 9.48 11.35
C ILE A 189 -9.32 10.52 12.34
N ALA A 190 -8.89 10.47 13.60
CA ALA A 190 -9.33 11.41 14.64
C ALA A 190 -8.86 12.86 14.39
N SER A 191 -7.75 13.04 13.66
CA SER A 191 -7.11 14.33 13.42
C SER A 191 -7.44 14.95 12.05
N THR A 192 -8.15 14.23 11.18
CA THR A 192 -8.48 14.66 9.82
C THR A 192 -9.99 14.61 9.58
N SER A 193 -10.43 15.26 8.52
CA SER A 193 -11.78 15.15 7.99
C SER A 193 -11.71 15.04 6.48
N GLY A 194 -12.65 14.30 5.87
CA GLY A 194 -12.70 14.14 4.41
C GLY A 194 -12.03 12.87 3.87
N ILE A 195 -11.59 11.94 4.72
CA ILE A 195 -11.33 10.55 4.36
C ILE A 195 -12.66 9.80 4.46
N ASP A 196 -13.08 9.13 3.37
CA ASP A 196 -14.30 8.30 3.37
C ASP A 196 -13.99 6.86 3.79
N LEU A 197 -12.80 6.37 3.47
CA LEU A 197 -12.34 5.03 3.80
C LEU A 197 -10.84 5.04 4.04
N LEU A 198 -10.41 4.41 5.14
CA LEU A 198 -9.01 4.08 5.40
C LEU A 198 -8.88 2.55 5.40
N LEU A 199 -7.95 2.06 4.59
CA LEU A 199 -7.53 0.66 4.55
C LEU A 199 -6.14 0.58 5.17
N GLY A 200 -5.98 -0.25 6.20
CA GLY A 200 -4.75 -0.34 6.99
C GLY A 200 -3.93 -1.60 6.73
N GLY A 201 -2.63 -1.52 7.02
CA GLY A 201 -1.66 -2.61 6.96
C GLY A 201 -0.77 -2.64 8.22
N HIS A 202 0.46 -3.12 8.10
CA HIS A 202 1.56 -3.13 9.08
C HIS A 202 1.36 -4.03 10.30
N THR A 203 0.33 -3.81 11.09
CA THR A 203 0.10 -4.55 12.36
C THR A 203 -0.57 -5.90 12.18
N HIS A 204 -0.85 -6.32 10.93
CA HIS A 204 -1.52 -7.59 10.60
C HIS A 204 -2.86 -7.78 11.35
N THR A 205 -3.52 -6.69 11.68
CA THR A 205 -4.79 -6.71 12.41
C THR A 205 -5.92 -7.18 11.51
N LEU A 206 -6.59 -8.25 11.91
CA LEU A 206 -7.79 -8.73 11.23
C LEU A 206 -9.03 -8.13 11.91
N MET A 207 -9.74 -7.28 11.19
CA MET A 207 -11.04 -6.74 11.60
C MET A 207 -12.15 -7.44 10.83
N ASN A 208 -13.12 -8.02 11.56
CA ASN A 208 -14.29 -8.66 10.97
C ASN A 208 -15.37 -7.63 10.57
N GLU A 209 -15.36 -6.45 11.21
CA GLU A 209 -16.25 -5.35 10.94
C GLU A 209 -15.46 -4.04 10.86
N PRO A 210 -15.87 -3.08 10.02
CA PRO A 210 -15.19 -1.79 9.96
C PRO A 210 -15.37 -1.03 11.27
N LYS A 211 -14.35 -0.26 11.64
CA LYS A 211 -14.42 0.71 12.73
C LYS A 211 -14.99 2.01 12.17
N ILE A 212 -16.10 2.52 12.77
CA ILE A 212 -16.82 3.72 12.34
C ILE A 212 -16.57 4.86 13.33
#